data_ca9548cbc0c401918bcdc3568edeaae8
#
_entry.id   ca9548cbc0c401918bcdc3568edeaae8
#
_cell.length_a   1.000
_cell.length_b   1.000
_cell.length_c   1.000
_cell.angle_alpha   90.00
_cell.angle_beta   90.00
_cell.angle_gamma   90.00
#
_symmetry.space_group_name_H-M   'P 1'
#
loop_
_entity.id
_entity.type
_entity.pdbx_description
1 polymer ?
#
loop_
_entity_poly.entity_id
_entity_poly.type
_entity_poly.pdbx_seq_one_letter_code
_entity_poly.pdbx_strand_id
1 'polypeptide(L)'
;MRFRVAQQHGLSNAHSPFRVVEQSGREVEWINRYLDQERVRGVADSTLRSYAHDLLHFLRWWAAAHKTSTITQQALTESTFLDYIRFQVNQNPAPAAESINRRVGTAERAMRREFPDAARLFAPGFQAVSSFLCKRFSVGWMVSGYTGCT
;
A
#
# COMPACT_ATOMS: atom_id res chain seq x y z
N MET A 1 10.62 -4.91 -14.57
CA MET A 1 10.12 -5.94 -13.64
C MET A 1 8.59 -5.93 -13.69
N ARG A 2 8.03 -7.08 -13.91
CA ARG A 2 6.56 -7.22 -13.90
C ARG A 2 6.15 -8.13 -12.76
N PHE A 3 5.15 -7.71 -12.01
CA PHE A 3 4.59 -8.44 -10.88
C PHE A 3 3.09 -8.66 -11.09
N ARG A 4 2.56 -9.74 -10.55
CA ARG A 4 1.13 -10.06 -10.62
C ARG A 4 0.66 -10.75 -9.34
N VAL A 5 -0.64 -10.70 -9.08
CA VAL A 5 -1.29 -11.57 -8.09
C VAL A 5 -1.61 -12.89 -8.78
N ALA A 6 -1.20 -13.99 -8.18
CA ALA A 6 -1.57 -15.34 -8.56
C ALA A 6 -2.47 -15.95 -7.49
N GLN A 7 -3.49 -16.68 -7.92
CA GLN A 7 -4.31 -17.48 -7.02
C GLN A 7 -3.84 -18.92 -7.06
N GLN A 8 -3.58 -19.49 -5.88
CA GLN A 8 -3.18 -20.89 -5.74
C GLN A 8 -4.24 -21.63 -4.93
N HIS A 9 -4.60 -22.82 -5.40
CA HIS A 9 -5.55 -23.69 -4.74
C HIS A 9 -4.81 -24.82 -4.04
N GLY A 10 -5.44 -25.40 -2.99
CA GLY A 10 -4.91 -26.56 -2.29
C GLY A 10 -3.77 -26.28 -1.33
N LEU A 11 -3.49 -25.02 -1.00
CA LEU A 11 -2.54 -24.67 0.06
C LEU A 11 -3.13 -24.94 1.44
N SER A 12 -2.25 -25.13 2.41
CA SER A 12 -2.65 -25.28 3.82
C SER A 12 -3.33 -24.03 4.36
N ASN A 13 -4.08 -24.16 5.46
CA ASN A 13 -4.70 -23.01 6.12
C ASN A 13 -3.70 -21.97 6.68
N ALA A 14 -2.41 -22.29 6.70
CA ALA A 14 -1.35 -21.40 7.10
C ALA A 14 -0.86 -20.48 5.97
N HIS A 15 -1.31 -20.72 4.74
CA HIS A 15 -0.89 -19.93 3.56
C HIS A 15 -2.07 -19.23 2.92
N SER A 16 -1.83 -17.99 2.50
CA SER A 16 -2.81 -17.24 1.71
C SER A 16 -2.97 -17.87 0.33
N PRO A 17 -4.21 -18.03 -0.16
CA PRO A 17 -4.44 -18.48 -1.54
C PRO A 17 -4.02 -17.45 -2.59
N PHE A 18 -3.82 -16.19 -2.19
CA PHE A 18 -3.35 -15.12 -3.06
C PHE A 18 -1.88 -14.85 -2.81
N ARG A 19 -1.09 -14.91 -3.88
CA ARG A 19 0.36 -14.74 -3.86
C ARG A 19 0.77 -13.62 -4.81
N VAL A 20 1.75 -12.84 -4.44
CA VAL A 20 2.37 -11.88 -5.36
C VAL A 20 3.66 -12.49 -5.90
N VAL A 21 3.74 -12.57 -7.22
CA VAL A 21 4.86 -13.20 -7.93
C VAL A 21 5.40 -12.29 -9.03
N GLU A 22 6.68 -12.43 -9.31
CA GLU A 22 7.30 -11.85 -10.50
C GLU A 22 6.84 -12.59 -11.77
N GLN A 23 7.09 -12.00 -12.92
CA GLN A 23 6.80 -12.65 -14.20
C GLN A 23 7.53 -13.99 -14.37
N SER A 24 8.72 -14.13 -13.79
CA SER A 24 9.49 -15.39 -13.74
C SER A 24 8.84 -16.49 -12.89
N GLY A 25 7.82 -16.18 -12.12
CA GLY A 25 7.19 -17.07 -11.14
C GLY A 25 7.82 -17.01 -9.75
N ARG A 26 8.89 -16.23 -9.54
CA ARG A 26 9.50 -16.05 -8.23
C ARG A 26 8.57 -15.27 -7.31
N GLU A 27 8.40 -15.77 -6.09
CA GLU A 27 7.57 -15.14 -5.08
C GLU A 27 8.21 -13.85 -4.53
N VAL A 28 7.36 -12.87 -4.23
CA VAL A 28 7.75 -11.67 -3.47
C VAL A 28 7.60 -11.99 -1.99
N GLU A 29 8.68 -12.40 -1.36
CA GLU A 29 8.66 -13.02 -0.03
C GLU A 29 8.01 -12.15 1.05
N TRP A 30 8.34 -10.86 1.15
CA TRP A 30 7.81 -10.01 2.22
C TRP A 30 6.30 -9.80 2.10
N ILE A 31 5.77 -9.70 0.89
CA ILE A 31 4.32 -9.59 0.66
C ILE A 31 3.63 -10.90 1.03
N ASN A 32 4.17 -12.02 0.54
CA ASN A 32 3.56 -13.32 0.77
C ASN A 32 3.62 -13.72 2.24
N ARG A 33 4.70 -13.36 2.94
CA ARG A 33 4.80 -13.52 4.40
C ARG A 33 3.72 -12.73 5.14
N TYR A 34 3.49 -11.49 4.75
CA TYR A 34 2.42 -10.68 5.32
C TYR A 34 1.04 -11.31 5.09
N LEU A 35 0.76 -11.74 3.87
CA LEU A 35 -0.52 -12.37 3.53
C LEU A 35 -0.74 -13.70 4.31
N ASP A 36 0.32 -14.48 4.47
CA ASP A 36 0.26 -15.71 5.27
C ASP A 36 -0.02 -15.43 6.74
N GLN A 37 0.61 -14.41 7.32
CA GLN A 37 0.33 -13.96 8.68
C GLN A 37 -1.12 -13.51 8.86
N GLU A 38 -1.67 -12.77 7.91
CA GLU A 38 -3.07 -12.35 7.95
C GLU A 38 -4.02 -13.55 7.80
N ARG A 39 -3.65 -14.54 6.98
CA ARG A 39 -4.42 -15.79 6.87
C ARG A 39 -4.49 -16.53 8.20
N VAL A 40 -3.37 -16.68 8.88
CA VAL A 40 -3.31 -17.32 10.21
C VAL A 40 -4.15 -16.55 11.24
N ARG A 41 -4.24 -15.23 11.12
CA ARG A 41 -5.10 -14.39 11.98
C ARG A 41 -6.58 -14.49 11.66
N GLY A 42 -6.97 -15.26 10.66
CA GLY A 42 -8.37 -15.49 10.32
C GLY A 42 -8.98 -14.46 9.37
N VAL A 43 -8.16 -13.70 8.65
CA VAL A 43 -8.65 -12.74 7.65
C VAL A 43 -9.31 -13.48 6.48
N ALA A 44 -10.47 -13.00 6.05
CA ALA A 44 -11.23 -13.61 4.96
C ALA A 44 -10.50 -13.56 3.61
N ASP A 45 -10.74 -14.54 2.75
CA ASP A 45 -10.09 -14.65 1.43
C ASP A 45 -10.29 -13.41 0.55
N SER A 46 -11.49 -12.82 0.56
CA SER A 46 -11.78 -11.59 -0.19
C SER A 46 -10.91 -10.41 0.27
N THR A 47 -10.65 -10.32 1.58
CA THR A 47 -9.78 -9.30 2.16
C THR A 47 -8.32 -9.58 1.83
N LEU A 48 -7.88 -10.84 1.89
CA LEU A 48 -6.53 -11.24 1.47
C LEU A 48 -6.26 -10.89 0.01
N ARG A 49 -7.26 -11.11 -0.85
CA ARG A 49 -7.19 -10.69 -2.26
C ARG A 49 -7.00 -9.19 -2.39
N SER A 50 -7.76 -8.40 -1.66
CA SER A 50 -7.63 -6.94 -1.64
C SER A 50 -6.25 -6.50 -1.16
N TYR A 51 -5.74 -7.09 -0.10
CA TYR A 51 -4.40 -6.81 0.41
C TYR A 51 -3.31 -7.17 -0.60
N ALA A 52 -3.43 -8.30 -1.29
CA ALA A 52 -2.48 -8.68 -2.33
C ALA A 52 -2.42 -7.65 -3.46
N HIS A 53 -3.57 -7.15 -3.91
CA HIS A 53 -3.63 -6.11 -4.95
C HIS A 53 -3.12 -4.76 -4.45
N ASP A 54 -3.41 -4.38 -3.21
CA ASP A 54 -2.90 -3.15 -2.61
C ASP A 54 -1.37 -3.16 -2.51
N LEU A 55 -0.81 -4.28 -2.05
CA LEU A 55 0.64 -4.44 -1.92
C LEU A 55 1.33 -4.55 -3.29
N LEU A 56 0.68 -5.18 -4.26
CA LEU A 56 1.16 -5.20 -5.64
C LEU A 56 1.23 -3.78 -6.22
N HIS A 57 0.22 -2.96 -5.97
CA HIS A 57 0.20 -1.57 -6.42
C HIS A 57 1.35 -0.77 -5.80
N PHE A 58 1.59 -0.93 -4.50
CA PHE A 58 2.71 -0.29 -3.81
C PHE A 58 4.06 -0.75 -4.38
N LEU A 59 4.25 -2.06 -4.56
CA LEU A 59 5.49 -2.62 -5.09
C LEU A 59 5.79 -2.12 -6.51
N ARG A 60 4.78 -2.02 -7.36
CA ARG A 60 4.94 -1.50 -8.73
C ARG A 60 5.37 -0.04 -8.72
N TRP A 61 4.75 0.76 -7.88
CA TRP A 61 5.16 2.15 -7.70
C TRP A 61 6.59 2.25 -7.17
N TRP A 62 6.90 1.47 -6.13
CA TRP A 62 8.25 1.45 -5.54
C TRP A 62 9.30 1.10 -6.58
N ALA A 63 9.11 0.03 -7.32
CA ALA A 63 10.05 -0.43 -8.34
C ALA A 63 10.27 0.62 -9.44
N ALA A 64 9.22 1.33 -9.84
CA ALA A 64 9.32 2.40 -10.83
C ALA A 64 10.05 3.63 -10.27
N ALA A 65 9.75 4.02 -9.04
CA ALA A 65 10.33 5.21 -8.40
C ALA A 65 11.80 5.02 -8.00
N HIS A 66 12.16 3.86 -7.48
CA HIS A 66 13.48 3.58 -6.93
C HIS A 66 14.36 2.70 -7.84
N LYS A 67 13.83 2.26 -8.98
CA LYS A 67 14.54 1.38 -9.95
C LYS A 67 15.00 0.05 -9.35
N THR A 68 14.38 -0.38 -8.26
CA THR A 68 14.65 -1.65 -7.58
C THR A 68 13.40 -2.17 -6.91
N SER A 69 13.25 -3.47 -6.85
CA SER A 69 12.18 -4.12 -6.08
C SER A 69 12.57 -4.38 -4.61
N THR A 70 13.82 -4.14 -4.27
CA THR A 70 14.29 -4.30 -2.90
C THR A 70 13.92 -3.09 -2.06
N ILE A 71 13.25 -3.33 -0.94
CA ILE A 71 12.86 -2.31 0.02
C ILE A 71 13.80 -2.39 1.21
N THR A 72 14.37 -1.26 1.60
CA THR A 72 15.25 -1.16 2.76
C THR A 72 14.62 -0.26 3.82
N GLN A 73 14.96 -0.52 5.09
CA GLN A 73 14.46 0.29 6.21
C GLN A 73 14.82 1.77 6.06
N GLN A 74 16.02 2.07 5.58
CA GLN A 74 16.51 3.44 5.39
C GLN A 74 15.72 4.21 4.34
N ALA A 75 15.19 3.53 3.33
CA ALA A 75 14.38 4.13 2.28
C ALA A 75 12.92 4.36 2.68
N LEU A 76 12.48 3.75 3.79
CA LEU A 76 11.12 3.89 4.32
C LEU A 76 11.04 5.10 5.24
N THR A 77 10.63 6.23 4.70
CA THR A 77 10.42 7.47 5.45
C THR A 77 9.00 7.98 5.24
N GLU A 78 8.58 8.91 6.08
CA GLU A 78 7.30 9.61 5.88
C GLU A 78 7.25 10.26 4.49
N SER A 79 8.35 10.87 4.05
CA SER A 79 8.47 11.48 2.73
C SER A 79 8.21 10.46 1.61
N THR A 80 8.71 9.24 1.73
CA THR A 80 8.48 8.16 0.77
C THR A 80 6.98 7.83 0.63
N PHE A 81 6.29 7.72 1.76
CA PHE A 81 4.84 7.46 1.75
C PHE A 81 4.03 8.65 1.22
N LEU A 82 4.46 9.87 1.53
CA LEU A 82 3.84 11.07 0.94
C LEU A 82 4.02 11.10 -0.58
N ASP A 83 5.15 10.69 -1.10
CA ASP A 83 5.37 10.57 -2.54
C ASP A 83 4.47 9.51 -3.18
N TYR A 84 4.24 8.40 -2.49
CA TYR A 84 3.28 7.38 -2.92
C TYR A 84 1.84 7.91 -2.96
N ILE A 85 1.45 8.71 -1.98
CA ILE A 85 0.13 9.38 -1.96
C ILE A 85 0.04 10.36 -3.12
N ARG A 86 1.04 11.21 -3.32
CA ARG A 86 1.09 12.18 -4.43
C ARG A 86 0.99 11.51 -5.79
N PHE A 87 1.69 10.41 -5.97
CA PHE A 87 1.60 9.61 -7.18
C PHE A 87 0.15 9.20 -7.49
N GLN A 88 -0.58 8.69 -6.50
CA GLN A 88 -1.96 8.25 -6.68
C GLN A 88 -2.92 9.43 -6.92
N VAL A 89 -2.78 10.50 -6.15
CA VAL A 89 -3.63 11.70 -6.29
C VAL A 89 -3.44 12.37 -7.65
N ASN A 90 -2.26 12.28 -8.23
CA ASN A 90 -1.94 12.90 -9.52
C ASN A 90 -2.29 12.03 -10.73
N GLN A 91 -2.79 10.81 -10.52
CA GLN A 91 -3.30 10.00 -11.62
C GLN A 91 -4.53 10.63 -12.26
N ASN A 92 -4.75 10.37 -13.55
CA ASN A 92 -5.93 10.86 -14.28
C ASN A 92 -6.63 9.68 -14.99
N PRO A 93 -7.83 9.27 -14.54
CA PRO A 93 -8.55 9.78 -13.36
C PRO A 93 -7.89 9.35 -12.05
N ALA A 94 -7.95 10.21 -11.03
CA ALA A 94 -7.44 9.86 -9.71
C ALA A 94 -8.33 8.80 -9.04
N PRO A 95 -7.75 7.81 -8.33
CA PRO A 95 -8.52 6.87 -7.53
C PRO A 95 -9.32 7.59 -6.45
N ALA A 96 -10.41 6.96 -5.98
CA ALA A 96 -11.16 7.47 -4.84
C ALA A 96 -10.28 7.58 -3.58
N ALA A 97 -10.56 8.57 -2.75
CA ALA A 97 -9.82 8.82 -1.50
C ALA A 97 -9.75 7.58 -0.59
N GLU A 98 -10.86 6.84 -0.50
CA GLU A 98 -10.92 5.60 0.28
C GLU A 98 -9.98 4.52 -0.26
N SER A 99 -9.87 4.40 -1.58
CA SER A 99 -8.95 3.46 -2.21
C SER A 99 -7.50 3.80 -1.93
N ILE A 100 -7.15 5.08 -1.99
CA ILE A 100 -5.79 5.55 -1.67
C ILE A 100 -5.48 5.29 -0.19
N ASN A 101 -6.38 5.65 0.71
CA ASN A 101 -6.21 5.43 2.16
C ASN A 101 -6.04 3.94 2.48
N ARG A 102 -6.84 3.07 1.87
CA ARG A 102 -6.73 1.63 2.04
C ARG A 102 -5.37 1.09 1.58
N ARG A 103 -4.93 1.49 0.39
CA ARG A 103 -3.62 1.08 -0.16
C ARG A 103 -2.46 1.53 0.73
N VAL A 104 -2.48 2.78 1.14
CA VAL A 104 -1.44 3.35 2.01
C VAL A 104 -1.44 2.65 3.38
N GLY A 105 -2.62 2.44 3.97
CA GLY A 105 -2.75 1.73 5.24
C GLY A 105 -2.28 0.28 5.18
N THR A 106 -2.59 -0.43 4.10
CA THR A 106 -2.13 -1.81 3.89
C THR A 106 -0.60 -1.85 3.72
N ALA A 107 -0.04 -0.97 2.91
CA ALA A 107 1.41 -0.88 2.71
C ALA A 107 2.14 -0.53 4.01
N GLU A 108 1.64 0.42 4.79
CA GLU A 108 2.22 0.79 6.07
C GLU A 108 2.22 -0.38 7.06
N ARG A 109 1.10 -1.08 7.20
CA ARG A 109 1.02 -2.25 8.09
C ARG A 109 2.00 -3.36 7.69
N ALA A 110 2.11 -3.64 6.39
CA ALA A 110 3.05 -4.64 5.88
C ALA A 110 4.51 -4.23 6.13
N MET A 111 4.84 -2.97 5.89
CA MET A 111 6.19 -2.44 6.13
C MET A 111 6.57 -2.44 7.61
N ARG A 112 5.64 -2.13 8.50
CA ARG A 112 5.88 -2.22 9.95
C ARG A 112 6.18 -3.64 10.43
N ARG A 113 5.58 -4.64 9.80
CA ARG A 113 5.87 -6.05 10.11
C ARG A 113 7.20 -6.50 9.56
N GLU A 114 7.53 -6.07 8.36
CA GLU A 114 8.81 -6.40 7.73
C GLU A 114 9.98 -5.68 8.42
N PHE A 115 9.76 -4.46 8.87
CA PHE A 115 10.77 -3.60 9.53
C PHE A 115 10.25 -3.10 10.88
N PRO A 116 10.20 -3.96 11.93
CA PRO A 116 9.65 -3.60 13.23
C PRO A 116 10.34 -2.41 13.91
N ASP A 117 11.64 -2.22 13.63
CA ASP A 117 12.46 -1.16 14.20
C ASP A 117 12.37 0.16 13.42
N ALA A 118 11.64 0.19 12.30
CA ALA A 118 11.42 1.42 11.57
C ALA A 118 10.59 2.41 12.39
N ALA A 119 10.93 3.70 12.30
CA ALA A 119 10.15 4.75 12.92
C ALA A 119 8.70 4.71 12.44
N ARG A 120 7.78 5.20 13.28
CA ARG A 120 6.39 5.33 12.86
C ARG A 120 6.29 6.28 11.69
N LEU A 121 5.74 5.80 10.58
CA LEU A 121 5.66 6.56 9.34
C LEU A 121 4.56 7.63 9.41
N PHE A 122 3.50 7.35 10.17
CA PHE A 122 2.41 8.29 10.38
C PHE A 122 1.93 8.27 11.83
N ALA A 123 1.40 9.40 12.29
CA ALA A 123 0.74 9.49 13.59
C ALA A 123 -0.49 8.54 13.64
N PRO A 124 -0.84 8.00 14.81
CA PRO A 124 -2.06 7.23 14.98
C PRO A 124 -3.29 8.00 14.50
N GLY A 125 -4.16 7.34 13.73
CA GLY A 125 -5.37 7.95 13.19
C GLY A 125 -5.14 8.84 11.96
N PHE A 126 -3.94 8.91 11.42
CA PHE A 126 -3.67 9.66 10.21
C PHE A 126 -4.44 9.06 9.02
N GLN A 127 -5.22 9.92 8.36
CA GLN A 127 -5.86 9.60 7.08
C GLN A 127 -5.11 10.32 5.95
N ALA A 128 -4.35 9.56 5.20
CA ALA A 128 -3.39 10.08 4.24
C ALA A 128 -4.02 11.06 3.25
N VAL A 129 -5.11 10.68 2.61
CA VAL A 129 -5.68 11.50 1.53
C VAL A 129 -6.46 12.68 2.07
N SER A 130 -7.25 12.49 3.12
CA SER A 130 -8.02 13.59 3.72
C SER A 130 -7.10 14.73 4.15
N SER A 131 -6.04 14.44 4.90
CA SER A 131 -5.07 15.44 5.33
C SER A 131 -4.31 16.06 4.17
N PHE A 132 -3.92 15.25 3.19
CA PHE A 132 -3.16 15.71 2.03
C PHE A 132 -4.01 16.59 1.11
N LEU A 133 -5.23 16.18 0.81
CA LEU A 133 -6.13 16.94 -0.04
C LEU A 133 -6.58 18.24 0.63
N CYS A 134 -6.85 18.24 1.92
CA CYS A 134 -7.16 19.47 2.66
C CYS A 134 -6.04 20.48 2.56
N LYS A 135 -4.80 20.07 2.78
CA LYS A 135 -3.63 20.96 2.65
C LYS A 135 -3.47 21.48 1.22
N ARG A 136 -3.70 20.64 0.21
CA ARG A 136 -3.58 21.02 -1.19
C ARG A 136 -4.67 22.01 -1.62
N PHE A 137 -5.90 21.79 -1.21
CA PHE A 137 -7.03 22.65 -1.57
C PHE A 137 -7.07 23.96 -0.78
N SER A 138 -6.60 23.98 0.47
CA SER A 138 -6.50 25.21 1.24
C SER A 138 -5.46 26.20 0.73
N VAL A 139 -4.48 25.75 -0.03
CA VAL A 139 -3.41 26.61 -0.61
C VAL A 139 -3.74 27.10 -2.03
N GLY A 140 -4.65 26.44 -2.75
CA GLY A 140 -4.84 26.72 -4.17
C GLY A 140 -6.26 27.04 -4.62
N TRP A 141 -7.28 26.87 -3.80
CA TRP A 141 -8.67 27.00 -4.23
C TRP A 141 -9.47 27.84 -3.25
N MET A 142 -9.26 29.15 -3.30
CA MET A 142 -10.15 30.13 -2.67
C MET A 142 -11.46 30.36 -3.47
N VAL A 143 -11.76 29.52 -4.44
CA VAL A 143 -12.96 29.68 -5.28
C VAL A 143 -13.76 28.39 -5.28
N SER A 144 -14.88 28.47 -4.67
CA SER A 144 -16.01 27.57 -4.53
C SER A 144 -15.99 26.62 -3.36
N GLY A 145 -16.66 27.03 -2.30
CA GLY A 145 -17.62 26.28 -1.52
C GLY A 145 -17.28 24.86 -1.04
N TYR A 146 -16.01 24.48 -0.90
CA TYR A 146 -15.67 23.20 -0.32
C TYR A 146 -15.58 23.34 1.20
N THR A 147 -16.71 23.23 1.87
CA THR A 147 -16.82 23.16 3.32
C THR A 147 -16.71 21.71 3.79
N GLY A 148 -15.58 21.06 3.56
CA GLY A 148 -15.48 19.62 3.81
C GLY A 148 -14.24 19.15 4.56
N CYS A 149 -13.35 20.04 4.93
CA CYS A 149 -12.15 19.70 5.66
C CYS A 149 -12.24 20.18 7.12
N THR A 150 -13.12 19.58 7.87
CA THR A 150 -13.12 19.66 9.32
C THR A 150 -12.45 18.45 9.92
#